data_35ce6ef2bc5c8d1ade5d1d906cc713f7
#
_entry.id   35ce6ef2bc5c8d1ade5d1d906cc713f7
#
_cell.length_a   1.000
_cell.length_b   1.000
_cell.length_c   1.000
_cell.angle_alpha   90.00
_cell.angle_beta   90.00
_cell.angle_gamma   90.00
#
_symmetry.space_group_name_H-M   'P 1'
#
loop_
_entity.id
_entity.type
_entity.pdbx_description
1 polymer ?
#
loop_
_entity_poly.entity_id
_entity_poly.type
_entity_poly.pdbx_seq_one_letter_code
_entity_poly.pdbx_strand_id
1 'polypeptide(L)'
;MKWKIKCISFLVLWTVTGSLLSGCGKQTAEETSFASVTEGITDSQNSSMTDARWQTAMTTPLGRYPELVTYTLGKMTSDNNSNMPLADTYENNNYTRYLRELLNVQNKDAFEGLGGTQYEQLETMAIQEGELPDIMLVTSKEMLDLLVQQDMIEDLSDVYETCTSDRIKEMYGSYGENKLDMVTYDGKLMAFPETEVYTGPNLLWMRKDWIDALGLSEPQTMEQAMEIIQTFAKENPGNSPEGNVGLAFAPSLIGQSDSCFSLDPLFDYFHAYPGKWLEAEDGTMINGSVAPQMKKALAYLHEQYAAGVLDHGFMLRTKTNMAELLATQRCGAFFGWWWAPDSPLSGLNDTEARWKPYLFTDEKNEIQTSLSYGRQYCIVARKGYEHPEIIPKIISALFDYARYNGKEDAVGVGQYLGMNVDQSATPFLINTDYSDAVFRTTKRILSAMQNRRAYNDLTVLEQGYYNSCQKYLADGQKHTGFLWAAYTSRIVAVGKILNAKVKYVNEGYTQEYNTLKSDELTDLTVKTFIQIITGEASVDSFDQYVQDWYAQGGQELTDKANAIRQARR
;
A
#
# COMPACT_ATOMS: atom_id res chain seq x y z
N MET A 1 41.92 25.42 -14.74
CA MET A 1 41.45 26.76 -15.04
C MET A 1 40.40 27.13 -13.99
N LYS A 2 40.77 27.97 -13.04
CA LYS A 2 39.99 28.29 -11.83
C LYS A 2 39.04 29.45 -12.15
N TRP A 3 37.73 29.28 -11.98
CA TRP A 3 36.79 30.39 -11.98
C TRP A 3 36.27 30.62 -10.56
N LYS A 4 36.56 31.83 -10.07
CA LYS A 4 36.02 32.38 -8.81
C LYS A 4 34.70 33.07 -9.13
N ILE A 5 33.64 32.68 -8.39
CA ILE A 5 32.39 33.44 -8.37
C ILE A 5 32.37 34.27 -7.09
N LYS A 6 32.21 35.57 -7.27
CA LYS A 6 32.08 36.56 -6.18
C LYS A 6 30.66 36.59 -5.66
N CYS A 7 30.53 36.45 -4.33
CA CYS A 7 29.31 36.79 -3.60
C CYS A 7 29.15 38.31 -3.52
N ILE A 8 27.99 38.82 -3.89
CA ILE A 8 27.56 40.19 -3.59
C ILE A 8 26.39 40.10 -2.61
N SER A 9 26.67 40.53 -1.37
CA SER A 9 25.66 40.70 -0.33
C SER A 9 25.00 42.06 -0.50
N PHE A 10 23.67 42.10 -0.59
CA PHE A 10 22.91 43.34 -0.43
C PHE A 10 22.23 43.33 0.94
N LEU A 11 22.73 44.22 1.80
CA LEU A 11 22.11 44.60 3.07
C LEU A 11 21.16 45.77 2.78
N VAL A 12 19.88 45.59 3.03
CA VAL A 12 18.93 46.73 3.07
C VAL A 12 18.50 46.98 4.50
N LEU A 13 18.98 48.02 5.07
CA LEU A 13 18.61 48.56 6.37
C LEU A 13 17.38 49.45 6.19
N TRP A 14 16.29 49.16 6.85
CA TRP A 14 15.18 50.10 7.01
C TRP A 14 15.09 50.56 8.46
N THR A 15 15.39 51.81 8.68
CA THR A 15 15.16 52.57 9.92
C THR A 15 13.76 53.16 9.86
N VAL A 16 12.93 52.90 10.87
CA VAL A 16 11.67 53.60 11.11
C VAL A 16 11.85 54.46 12.35
N THR A 17 11.84 55.76 12.12
CA THR A 17 11.83 56.82 13.14
C THR A 17 10.41 57.01 13.68
N GLY A 18 10.31 57.04 15.00
CA GLY A 18 9.07 57.34 15.72
C GLY A 18 8.66 58.81 15.68
N SER A 19 7.38 59.05 15.82
CA SER A 19 6.84 60.38 16.19
C SER A 19 5.75 60.21 17.23
N LEU A 20 6.07 60.67 18.41
CA LEU A 20 5.13 60.89 19.53
C LEU A 20 4.33 62.17 19.25
N LEU A 21 3.01 62.12 19.36
CA LEU A 21 2.18 63.28 19.57
C LEU A 21 1.15 62.99 20.67
N SER A 22 1.32 63.70 21.78
CA SER A 22 0.42 63.81 22.93
C SER A 22 -0.80 64.62 22.57
N GLY A 23 -1.98 64.12 22.93
CA GLY A 23 -3.22 64.88 22.90
C GLY A 23 -4.04 64.60 24.15
N CYS A 24 -4.01 65.51 25.14
CA CYS A 24 -4.89 65.55 26.31
C CYS A 24 -6.29 66.00 25.92
N GLY A 25 -7.30 65.17 26.27
CA GLY A 25 -8.70 65.60 26.30
C GLY A 25 -9.38 64.93 27.49
N LYS A 26 -9.68 65.78 28.50
CA LYS A 26 -10.52 65.41 29.65
C LYS A 26 -11.97 65.31 29.19
N GLN A 27 -12.64 64.26 29.51
CA GLN A 27 -14.09 64.19 29.66
C GLN A 27 -14.44 63.35 30.89
N THR A 28 -15.37 63.88 31.64
CA THR A 28 -15.88 63.48 32.93
C THR A 28 -16.56 62.15 32.97
N ALA A 29 -16.31 61.40 34.05
CA ALA A 29 -16.94 60.13 34.38
C ALA A 29 -18.40 60.35 34.80
N GLU A 30 -19.29 59.56 34.18
CA GLU A 30 -20.57 59.18 34.81
C GLU A 30 -20.41 57.69 35.25
N GLU A 31 -20.44 57.49 36.54
CA GLU A 31 -20.52 56.20 37.19
C GLU A 31 -21.91 55.63 36.99
N THR A 32 -22.03 54.66 36.08
CA THR A 32 -23.12 53.66 36.09
C THR A 32 -22.61 52.39 36.71
N SER A 33 -23.02 52.12 37.92
CA SER A 33 -22.75 50.85 38.62
C SER A 33 -23.45 49.69 37.92
N PHE A 34 -22.69 48.88 37.19
CA PHE A 34 -23.11 47.54 36.84
C PHE A 34 -22.79 46.62 38.03
N ALA A 35 -23.84 46.13 38.67
CA ALA A 35 -23.74 45.06 39.63
C ALA A 35 -23.16 43.82 38.90
N SER A 36 -21.95 43.43 39.28
CA SER A 36 -21.34 42.19 38.91
C SER A 36 -22.13 41.02 39.53
N VAL A 37 -23.00 40.39 38.77
CA VAL A 37 -23.48 39.06 39.11
C VAL A 37 -22.33 38.09 38.76
N THR A 38 -21.40 37.92 39.66
CA THR A 38 -20.53 36.76 39.72
C THR A 38 -21.39 35.63 40.27
N GLU A 39 -22.13 34.93 39.40
CA GLU A 39 -22.57 33.59 39.72
C GLU A 39 -21.31 32.74 39.89
N GLY A 40 -21.07 32.35 41.14
CA GLY A 40 -20.02 31.42 41.49
C GLY A 40 -20.30 30.09 40.84
N ILE A 41 -19.64 29.81 39.74
CA ILE A 41 -19.47 28.46 39.23
C ILE A 41 -18.62 27.79 40.32
N THR A 42 -19.24 26.92 41.10
CA THR A 42 -18.55 26.20 42.17
C THR A 42 -17.52 25.25 41.56
N ASP A 43 -16.37 25.07 42.19
CA ASP A 43 -15.29 24.12 41.77
C ASP A 43 -15.83 22.73 41.43
N SER A 44 -16.90 22.27 42.07
CA SER A 44 -17.57 21.00 41.81
C SER A 44 -18.28 20.95 40.45
N GLN A 45 -18.82 22.05 39.92
CA GLN A 45 -19.42 22.08 38.57
C GLN A 45 -18.35 22.09 37.48
N ASN A 46 -17.23 22.76 37.74
CA ASN A 46 -16.12 22.80 36.79
C ASN A 46 -15.41 21.45 36.71
N SER A 47 -15.21 20.77 37.84
CA SER A 47 -14.65 19.41 37.86
C SER A 47 -15.57 18.40 37.16
N SER A 48 -16.88 18.44 37.43
CA SER A 48 -17.84 17.51 36.78
C SER A 48 -17.97 17.73 35.26
N MET A 49 -17.83 18.97 34.78
CA MET A 49 -17.79 19.27 33.35
C MET A 49 -16.48 18.80 32.70
N THR A 50 -15.36 18.90 33.40
CA THR A 50 -14.06 18.41 32.93
C THR A 50 -14.09 16.87 32.86
N ASP A 51 -14.60 16.22 33.89
CA ASP A 51 -14.76 14.76 33.90
C ASP A 51 -15.67 14.26 32.76
N ALA A 52 -16.77 14.95 32.48
CA ALA A 52 -17.66 14.63 31.37
C ALA A 52 -16.98 14.79 29.99
N ARG A 53 -16.10 15.79 29.82
CA ARG A 53 -15.32 15.97 28.57
C ARG A 53 -14.29 14.86 28.37
N TRP A 54 -13.59 14.47 29.44
CA TRP A 54 -12.67 13.32 29.41
C TRP A 54 -13.41 12.06 29.04
N GLN A 55 -14.56 11.79 29.70
CA GLN A 55 -15.36 10.62 29.39
C GLN A 55 -15.81 10.60 27.93
N THR A 56 -16.27 11.74 27.38
CA THR A 56 -16.63 11.83 25.95
C THR A 56 -15.43 11.61 25.06
N ALA A 57 -14.26 12.16 25.40
CA ALA A 57 -13.05 11.96 24.62
C ALA A 57 -12.63 10.48 24.58
N MET A 58 -12.73 9.77 25.70
CA MET A 58 -12.32 8.37 25.83
C MET A 58 -13.32 7.36 25.26
N THR A 59 -14.55 7.78 24.92
CA THR A 59 -15.64 6.87 24.51
C THR A 59 -16.27 7.22 23.15
N THR A 60 -15.67 8.14 22.39
CA THR A 60 -16.19 8.49 21.06
C THR A 60 -15.06 8.61 20.02
N PRO A 61 -15.29 8.24 18.77
CA PRO A 61 -14.24 8.21 17.72
C PRO A 61 -13.52 9.55 17.53
N LEU A 62 -14.24 10.66 17.53
CA LEU A 62 -13.68 12.00 17.30
C LEU A 62 -13.77 12.92 18.52
N GLY A 63 -14.04 12.38 19.71
CA GLY A 63 -14.07 13.17 20.95
C GLY A 63 -12.71 13.83 21.21
N ARG A 64 -12.69 15.15 21.38
CA ARG A 64 -11.48 15.92 21.62
C ARG A 64 -11.12 15.89 23.10
N TYR A 65 -9.88 15.56 23.45
CA TYR A 65 -9.39 15.63 24.82
C TYR A 65 -9.39 17.08 25.35
N PRO A 66 -9.78 17.29 26.62
CA PRO A 66 -9.78 18.63 27.23
C PRO A 66 -8.37 19.22 27.31
N GLU A 67 -7.37 18.37 27.52
CA GLU A 67 -5.95 18.70 27.61
C GLU A 67 -5.16 17.93 26.56
N LEU A 68 -3.94 18.38 26.26
CA LEU A 68 -3.06 17.70 25.31
C LEU A 68 -2.62 16.34 25.89
N VAL A 69 -2.98 15.27 25.20
CA VAL A 69 -2.48 13.92 25.50
C VAL A 69 -1.28 13.63 24.60
N THR A 70 -0.13 13.40 25.23
CA THR A 70 1.09 12.99 24.54
C THR A 70 1.31 11.50 24.76
N TYR A 71 1.60 10.77 23.69
CA TYR A 71 1.91 9.34 23.74
C TYR A 71 3.27 9.07 23.11
N THR A 72 4.00 8.09 23.65
CA THR A 72 5.25 7.61 23.04
C THR A 72 4.95 6.63 21.93
N LEU A 73 5.71 6.71 20.83
CA LEU A 73 5.47 5.94 19.61
C LEU A 73 6.74 5.22 19.15
N GLY A 74 6.64 3.92 18.87
CA GLY A 74 7.61 3.21 18.03
C GLY A 74 7.32 3.50 16.56
N LYS A 75 8.13 4.38 15.95
CA LYS A 75 7.87 4.97 14.65
C LYS A 75 8.61 4.25 13.53
N MET A 76 7.86 3.62 12.63
CA MET A 76 8.42 3.15 11.35
C MET A 76 8.43 4.30 10.35
N THR A 77 9.57 4.51 9.69
CA THR A 77 9.79 5.52 8.66
C THR A 77 10.01 4.89 7.28
N SER A 78 10.12 5.70 6.23
CA SER A 78 10.39 5.27 4.87
C SER A 78 11.43 6.18 4.21
N ASP A 79 12.27 5.62 3.35
CA ASP A 79 13.20 6.35 2.50
C ASP A 79 12.50 7.10 1.34
N ASN A 80 11.23 6.79 1.09
CA ASN A 80 10.43 7.40 0.03
C ASN A 80 9.78 8.74 0.43
N ASN A 81 10.12 9.31 1.57
CA ASN A 81 9.49 10.54 2.08
C ASN A 81 10.11 11.84 1.55
N SER A 82 10.68 11.79 0.34
CA SER A 82 11.34 12.93 -0.31
C SER A 82 10.42 14.12 -0.60
N ASN A 83 9.08 13.90 -0.65
CA ASN A 83 8.09 14.94 -0.91
C ASN A 83 7.57 15.62 0.37
N MET A 84 8.01 15.21 1.55
CA MET A 84 7.68 15.90 2.78
C MET A 84 8.39 17.27 2.81
N PRO A 85 7.69 18.37 3.15
CA PRO A 85 8.33 19.68 3.26
C PRO A 85 9.51 19.67 4.24
N LEU A 86 10.59 20.37 3.91
CA LEU A 86 11.84 20.36 4.68
C LEU A 86 11.70 20.83 6.15
N ALA A 87 10.65 21.59 6.44
CA ALA A 87 10.38 22.07 7.81
C ALA A 87 9.54 21.09 8.63
N ASP A 88 9.03 20.05 8.01
CA ASP A 88 8.19 19.05 8.66
C ASP A 88 9.03 17.86 9.17
N THR A 89 8.56 17.24 10.26
CA THR A 89 9.14 16.05 10.87
C THR A 89 8.06 15.00 11.09
N TYR A 90 8.40 13.80 11.53
CA TYR A 90 7.41 12.77 11.85
C TYR A 90 6.52 13.17 13.05
N GLU A 91 7.04 13.97 13.99
CA GLU A 91 6.27 14.49 15.11
C GLU A 91 5.50 15.79 14.80
N ASN A 92 5.89 16.53 13.75
CA ASN A 92 5.27 17.81 13.38
C ASN A 92 5.12 17.96 11.88
N ASN A 93 3.99 17.52 11.34
CA ASN A 93 3.64 17.56 9.93
C ASN A 93 2.13 17.78 9.76
N ASN A 94 1.61 17.79 8.53
CA ASN A 94 0.18 18.06 8.32
C ASN A 94 -0.75 17.03 8.97
N TYR A 95 -0.34 15.75 9.07
CA TYR A 95 -1.15 14.74 9.75
C TYR A 95 -1.17 14.94 11.26
N THR A 96 -0.02 15.17 11.88
CA THR A 96 0.08 15.35 13.34
C THR A 96 -0.54 16.65 13.80
N ARG A 97 -0.40 17.76 13.02
CA ARG A 97 -1.09 19.02 13.27
C ARG A 97 -2.61 18.86 13.21
N TYR A 98 -3.12 18.18 12.18
CA TYR A 98 -4.55 17.87 12.06
C TYR A 98 -5.08 17.05 13.25
N LEU A 99 -4.35 16.02 13.68
CA LEU A 99 -4.74 15.21 14.85
C LEU A 99 -4.72 16.04 16.15
N ARG A 100 -3.77 16.94 16.29
CA ARG A 100 -3.72 17.88 17.44
C ARG A 100 -4.93 18.82 17.44
N GLU A 101 -5.30 19.35 16.30
CA GLU A 101 -6.47 20.23 16.18
C GLU A 101 -7.77 19.46 16.43
N LEU A 102 -7.93 18.28 15.84
CA LEU A 102 -9.16 17.51 15.93
C LEU A 102 -9.32 16.82 17.30
N LEU A 103 -8.29 16.09 17.75
CA LEU A 103 -8.35 15.21 18.90
C LEU A 103 -7.63 15.73 20.14
N ASN A 104 -6.72 16.70 20.00
CA ASN A 104 -5.79 17.17 21.03
C ASN A 104 -4.80 16.07 21.48
N VAL A 105 -4.20 15.35 20.51
CA VAL A 105 -3.18 14.32 20.74
C VAL A 105 -1.88 14.67 20.03
N GLN A 106 -0.75 14.19 20.57
CA GLN A 106 0.59 14.39 20.01
C GLN A 106 1.45 13.16 20.24
N ASN A 107 2.07 12.62 19.17
CA ASN A 107 3.12 11.61 19.31
C ASN A 107 4.44 12.24 19.74
N LYS A 108 5.20 11.46 20.50
CA LYS A 108 6.60 11.63 20.77
C LYS A 108 7.30 10.33 20.42
N ASP A 109 8.14 10.35 19.39
CA ASP A 109 8.73 9.14 18.89
C ASP A 109 9.82 8.64 19.87
N ALA A 110 9.58 7.48 20.48
CA ALA A 110 10.52 6.83 21.40
C ALA A 110 11.74 6.31 20.62
N PHE A 111 11.48 5.81 19.42
CA PHE A 111 12.48 5.48 18.41
C PHE A 111 11.91 5.65 17.00
N GLU A 112 12.79 5.91 16.04
CA GLU A 112 12.50 5.94 14.60
C GLU A 112 13.38 4.90 13.90
N GLY A 113 12.76 4.05 13.08
CA GLY A 113 13.47 3.03 12.30
C GLY A 113 12.96 2.99 10.85
N LEU A 114 13.90 2.91 9.90
CA LEU A 114 13.56 2.68 8.50
C LEU A 114 12.88 1.32 8.35
N GLY A 115 11.77 1.28 7.63
CA GLY A 115 10.99 0.06 7.37
C GLY A 115 11.85 -1.09 6.82
N GLY A 116 11.57 -2.30 7.26
CA GLY A 116 12.40 -3.48 7.10
C GLY A 116 13.36 -3.68 8.28
N THR A 117 14.53 -4.21 8.02
CA THR A 117 15.47 -4.72 9.05
C THR A 117 15.77 -3.72 10.17
N GLN A 118 15.85 -2.43 9.91
CA GLN A 118 16.18 -1.46 10.96
C GLN A 118 15.05 -1.33 11.98
N TYR A 119 13.81 -1.18 11.52
CA TYR A 119 12.67 -1.11 12.42
C TYR A 119 12.45 -2.42 13.17
N GLU A 120 12.55 -3.56 12.47
CA GLU A 120 12.42 -4.90 13.05
C GLU A 120 13.44 -5.17 14.16
N GLN A 121 14.66 -4.64 14.02
CA GLN A 121 15.66 -4.71 15.09
C GLN A 121 15.27 -3.89 16.32
N LEU A 122 14.78 -2.65 16.12
CA LEU A 122 14.32 -1.79 17.23
C LEU A 122 13.09 -2.36 17.92
N GLU A 123 12.14 -2.90 17.16
CA GLU A 123 10.98 -3.64 17.67
C GLU A 123 11.41 -4.82 18.54
N THR A 124 12.32 -5.65 18.02
CA THR A 124 12.85 -6.81 18.75
C THR A 124 13.55 -6.40 20.04
N MET A 125 14.33 -5.33 20.02
CA MET A 125 15.01 -4.80 21.22
C MET A 125 13.99 -4.34 22.27
N ALA A 126 13.00 -3.54 21.88
CA ALA A 126 11.96 -3.05 22.78
C ALA A 126 11.19 -4.20 23.45
N ILE A 127 10.89 -5.27 22.70
CA ILE A 127 10.22 -6.46 23.23
C ILE A 127 11.14 -7.23 24.19
N GLN A 128 12.39 -7.45 23.83
CA GLN A 128 13.34 -8.20 24.67
C GLN A 128 13.70 -7.48 25.98
N GLU A 129 13.79 -6.16 25.95
CA GLU A 129 14.07 -5.33 27.12
C GLU A 129 12.82 -5.11 28.00
N GLY A 130 11.62 -5.39 27.46
CA GLY A 130 10.35 -5.13 28.16
C GLY A 130 10.01 -3.63 28.23
N GLU A 131 10.65 -2.80 27.42
CA GLU A 131 10.50 -1.34 27.40
C GLU A 131 9.74 -0.88 26.14
N LEU A 132 8.44 -1.23 26.07
CA LEU A 132 7.59 -0.82 24.94
C LEU A 132 7.20 0.66 25.04
N PRO A 133 7.17 1.40 23.91
CA PRO A 133 6.47 2.68 23.84
C PRO A 133 4.97 2.49 24.10
N ASP A 134 4.24 3.56 24.40
CA ASP A 134 2.81 3.49 24.67
C ASP A 134 2.03 2.88 23.51
N ILE A 135 2.42 3.23 22.27
CA ILE A 135 1.85 2.68 21.03
C ILE A 135 2.99 2.26 20.10
N MET A 136 2.84 1.12 19.46
CA MET A 136 3.87 0.60 18.54
C MET A 136 3.23 -0.11 17.34
N LEU A 137 3.88 0.00 16.18
CA LEU A 137 3.59 -0.86 15.04
C LEU A 137 4.30 -2.20 15.26
N VAL A 138 3.59 -3.30 15.01
CA VAL A 138 4.12 -4.67 15.04
C VAL A 138 4.19 -5.19 13.62
N THR A 139 5.35 -5.76 13.26
CA THR A 139 5.69 -6.08 11.86
C THR A 139 5.27 -7.47 11.42
N SER A 140 5.04 -8.40 12.35
CA SER A 140 4.69 -9.77 12.02
C SER A 140 3.77 -10.43 13.05
N LYS A 141 3.12 -11.52 12.62
CA LYS A 141 2.26 -12.34 13.49
C LYS A 141 3.08 -12.95 14.64
N GLU A 142 4.31 -13.35 14.37
CA GLU A 142 5.21 -13.96 15.35
C GLU A 142 5.55 -12.98 16.49
N MET A 143 5.78 -11.71 16.16
CA MET A 143 6.00 -10.66 17.17
C MET A 143 4.72 -10.35 17.96
N LEU A 144 3.57 -10.34 17.29
CA LEU A 144 2.27 -10.18 17.97
C LEU A 144 2.00 -11.34 18.93
N ASP A 145 2.23 -12.59 18.49
CA ASP A 145 2.08 -13.78 19.34
C ASP A 145 2.96 -13.70 20.58
N LEU A 146 4.21 -13.27 20.43
CA LEU A 146 5.14 -13.10 21.54
C LEU A 146 4.65 -12.05 22.55
N LEU A 147 4.19 -10.88 22.06
CA LEU A 147 3.64 -9.82 22.91
C LEU A 147 2.41 -10.26 23.71
N VAL A 148 1.51 -11.02 23.06
CA VAL A 148 0.31 -11.58 23.71
C VAL A 148 0.69 -12.63 24.76
N GLN A 149 1.59 -13.57 24.41
CA GLN A 149 2.05 -14.63 25.33
C GLN A 149 2.72 -14.07 26.58
N GLN A 150 3.42 -12.95 26.46
CA GLN A 150 4.11 -12.28 27.56
C GLN A 150 3.25 -11.25 28.30
N ASP A 151 1.95 -11.11 27.97
CA ASP A 151 1.02 -10.12 28.53
C ASP A 151 1.57 -8.67 28.49
N MET A 152 2.21 -8.29 27.37
CA MET A 152 2.87 -7.00 27.23
C MET A 152 1.99 -5.91 26.61
N ILE A 153 0.81 -6.27 26.07
CA ILE A 153 -0.09 -5.36 25.36
C ILE A 153 -1.51 -5.41 25.91
N GLU A 154 -2.27 -4.35 25.66
CA GLU A 154 -3.63 -4.15 26.13
C GLU A 154 -4.68 -4.88 25.28
N ASP A 155 -5.79 -5.26 25.93
CA ASP A 155 -7.03 -5.64 25.28
C ASP A 155 -7.73 -4.39 24.73
N LEU A 156 -7.90 -4.32 23.43
CA LEU A 156 -8.48 -3.19 22.71
C LEU A 156 -9.96 -3.38 22.36
N SER A 157 -10.61 -4.42 22.86
CA SER A 157 -12.01 -4.77 22.53
C SER A 157 -12.98 -3.62 22.82
N ASP A 158 -12.91 -3.07 24.03
CA ASP A 158 -13.82 -2.00 24.46
C ASP A 158 -13.59 -0.70 23.68
N VAL A 159 -12.32 -0.34 23.42
CA VAL A 159 -11.99 0.86 22.66
C VAL A 159 -12.28 0.69 21.16
N TYR A 160 -12.23 -0.53 20.62
CA TYR A 160 -12.71 -0.82 19.27
C TYR A 160 -14.21 -0.52 19.17
N GLU A 161 -15.02 -0.98 20.11
CA GLU A 161 -16.46 -0.78 20.06
C GLU A 161 -16.86 0.70 20.24
N THR A 162 -16.20 1.41 21.13
CA THR A 162 -16.59 2.78 21.52
C THR A 162 -15.92 3.87 20.69
N CYS A 163 -14.67 3.68 20.28
CA CYS A 163 -13.83 4.72 19.65
C CYS A 163 -13.48 4.47 18.19
N THR A 164 -13.98 3.38 17.58
CA THR A 164 -13.87 3.16 16.12
C THR A 164 -15.11 3.67 15.42
N SER A 165 -14.95 4.47 14.36
CA SER A 165 -16.07 4.94 13.57
C SER A 165 -16.77 3.80 12.82
N ASP A 166 -18.08 3.95 12.57
CA ASP A 166 -18.88 2.94 11.85
C ASP A 166 -18.26 2.61 10.47
N ARG A 167 -17.73 3.61 9.77
CA ARG A 167 -17.09 3.38 8.47
C ARG A 167 -15.81 2.54 8.59
N ILE A 168 -14.99 2.72 9.62
CA ILE A 168 -13.82 1.87 9.85
C ILE A 168 -14.26 0.44 10.15
N LYS A 169 -15.33 0.24 10.94
CA LYS A 169 -15.93 -1.08 11.15
C LYS A 169 -16.43 -1.71 9.84
N GLU A 170 -17.09 -0.93 8.98
CA GLU A 170 -17.49 -1.37 7.64
C GLU A 170 -16.29 -1.73 6.75
N MET A 171 -15.17 -0.99 6.83
CA MET A 171 -13.95 -1.30 6.10
C MET A 171 -13.39 -2.66 6.51
N TYR A 172 -13.23 -2.93 7.80
CA TYR A 172 -12.81 -4.23 8.29
C TYR A 172 -13.77 -5.36 7.87
N GLY A 173 -15.09 -5.11 7.97
CA GLY A 173 -16.12 -6.06 7.55
C GLY A 173 -16.23 -6.29 6.04
N SER A 174 -15.55 -5.50 5.19
CA SER A 174 -15.60 -5.64 3.73
C SER A 174 -14.71 -6.77 3.19
N TYR A 175 -13.89 -7.36 4.04
CA TYR A 175 -13.02 -8.49 3.69
C TYR A 175 -13.76 -9.81 3.89
N GLY A 176 -13.57 -10.77 3.00
CA GLY A 176 -14.24 -12.07 3.03
C GLY A 176 -13.96 -12.90 4.29
N GLU A 177 -12.77 -12.70 4.88
CA GLU A 177 -12.43 -13.12 6.23
C GLU A 177 -12.41 -11.90 7.14
N ASN A 178 -12.86 -12.06 8.38
CA ASN A 178 -12.80 -10.96 9.33
C ASN A 178 -11.32 -10.64 9.65
N LYS A 179 -10.86 -9.46 9.21
CA LYS A 179 -9.47 -9.02 9.43
C LYS A 179 -9.11 -8.94 10.92
N LEU A 180 -10.09 -8.79 11.80
CA LEU A 180 -9.88 -8.73 13.24
C LEU A 180 -9.61 -10.10 13.86
N ASP A 181 -10.05 -11.21 13.23
CA ASP A 181 -9.83 -12.56 13.78
C ASP A 181 -8.34 -12.89 13.97
N MET A 182 -7.50 -12.37 13.07
CA MET A 182 -6.05 -12.57 13.11
C MET A 182 -5.35 -11.97 14.33
N VAL A 183 -5.94 -10.92 14.88
CA VAL A 183 -5.43 -10.16 16.02
C VAL A 183 -6.29 -10.35 17.27
N THR A 184 -7.20 -11.32 17.22
CA THR A 184 -8.09 -11.69 18.34
C THR A 184 -7.57 -12.97 18.98
N TYR A 185 -7.36 -12.93 20.29
CA TYR A 185 -6.85 -14.02 21.11
C TYR A 185 -7.80 -14.23 22.29
N ASP A 186 -8.31 -15.44 22.46
CA ASP A 186 -9.27 -15.79 23.52
C ASP A 186 -10.47 -14.82 23.59
N GLY A 187 -10.94 -14.35 22.42
CA GLY A 187 -12.05 -13.41 22.29
C GLY A 187 -11.70 -11.94 22.58
N LYS A 188 -10.43 -11.60 22.75
CA LYS A 188 -9.92 -10.24 22.99
C LYS A 188 -9.21 -9.71 21.77
N LEU A 189 -9.55 -8.51 21.36
CA LEU A 189 -8.88 -7.80 20.29
C LEU A 189 -7.57 -7.21 20.81
N MET A 190 -6.42 -7.74 20.37
CA MET A 190 -5.12 -7.34 20.89
C MET A 190 -4.39 -6.29 20.04
N ALA A 191 -4.88 -6.02 18.82
CA ALA A 191 -4.26 -5.05 17.91
C ALA A 191 -5.26 -4.50 16.86
N PHE A 192 -4.89 -3.40 16.20
CA PHE A 192 -5.57 -2.90 14.99
C PHE A 192 -4.74 -3.27 13.76
N PRO A 193 -5.21 -4.19 12.90
CA PRO A 193 -4.46 -4.64 11.74
C PRO A 193 -4.52 -3.65 10.58
N GLU A 194 -3.50 -3.65 9.74
CA GLU A 194 -3.54 -3.06 8.40
C GLU A 194 -4.57 -3.80 7.53
N THR A 195 -5.24 -3.07 6.66
CA THR A 195 -6.09 -3.68 5.63
C THR A 195 -5.38 -3.72 4.30
N GLU A 196 -5.63 -4.76 3.54
CA GLU A 196 -5.04 -5.01 2.23
C GLU A 196 -6.09 -4.87 1.13
N VAL A 197 -6.01 -3.76 0.39
CA VAL A 197 -6.96 -3.48 -0.68
C VAL A 197 -6.72 -4.43 -1.85
N TYR A 198 -7.79 -5.04 -2.37
CA TYR A 198 -7.71 -5.88 -3.57
C TYR A 198 -7.32 -5.03 -4.78
N THR A 199 -6.24 -5.41 -5.43
CA THR A 199 -5.65 -4.64 -6.54
C THR A 199 -5.98 -5.22 -7.91
N GLY A 200 -6.60 -6.41 -7.95
CA GLY A 200 -6.82 -7.17 -9.17
C GLY A 200 -5.57 -7.91 -9.65
N PRO A 201 -5.63 -8.51 -10.83
CA PRO A 201 -4.47 -9.15 -11.45
C PRO A 201 -3.48 -8.13 -11.98
N ASN A 202 -2.23 -8.53 -12.13
CA ASN A 202 -1.26 -7.78 -12.93
C ASN A 202 -1.71 -7.71 -14.39
N LEU A 203 -1.43 -6.58 -15.04
CA LEU A 203 -1.67 -6.38 -16.47
C LEU A 203 -0.35 -6.53 -17.23
N LEU A 204 -0.44 -6.93 -18.50
CA LEU A 204 0.70 -6.89 -19.41
C LEU A 204 0.84 -5.47 -19.98
N TRP A 205 1.90 -4.78 -19.60
CA TRP A 205 2.27 -3.48 -20.13
C TRP A 205 3.18 -3.67 -21.35
N MET A 206 2.77 -3.16 -22.52
CA MET A 206 3.52 -3.30 -23.78
C MET A 206 3.75 -1.95 -24.45
N ARG A 207 4.83 -1.85 -25.19
CA ARG A 207 5.20 -0.70 -26.03
C ARG A 207 4.27 -0.59 -27.24
N LYS A 208 3.23 0.23 -27.13
CA LYS A 208 2.25 0.47 -28.22
C LYS A 208 2.91 1.15 -29.43
N ASP A 209 3.86 2.04 -29.19
CA ASP A 209 4.63 2.67 -30.26
C ASP A 209 5.48 1.66 -31.05
N TRP A 210 5.97 0.59 -30.43
CA TRP A 210 6.67 -0.47 -31.14
C TRP A 210 5.71 -1.36 -31.95
N ILE A 211 4.53 -1.65 -31.42
CA ILE A 211 3.47 -2.34 -32.18
C ILE A 211 3.15 -1.56 -33.45
N ASP A 212 2.96 -0.23 -33.35
CA ASP A 212 2.66 0.64 -34.49
C ASP A 212 3.81 0.72 -35.47
N ALA A 213 5.05 0.91 -35.00
CA ALA A 213 6.24 1.02 -35.84
C ALA A 213 6.52 -0.23 -36.66
N LEU A 214 6.19 -1.42 -36.10
CA LEU A 214 6.33 -2.70 -36.78
C LEU A 214 5.10 -3.07 -37.63
N GLY A 215 4.06 -2.23 -37.66
CA GLY A 215 2.83 -2.49 -38.41
C GLY A 215 2.02 -3.69 -37.88
N LEU A 216 2.17 -4.03 -36.60
CA LEU A 216 1.49 -5.16 -35.98
C LEU A 216 0.11 -4.77 -35.46
N SER A 217 -0.82 -5.72 -35.45
CA SER A 217 -2.11 -5.57 -34.77
C SER A 217 -1.97 -5.71 -33.26
N GLU A 218 -2.83 -5.04 -32.50
CA GLU A 218 -2.87 -5.22 -31.04
C GLU A 218 -3.30 -6.65 -30.65
N PRO A 219 -2.67 -7.25 -29.63
CA PRO A 219 -2.98 -8.63 -29.23
C PRO A 219 -4.37 -8.72 -28.62
N GLN A 220 -5.07 -9.80 -28.92
CA GLN A 220 -6.37 -10.17 -28.35
C GLN A 220 -6.26 -11.36 -27.40
N THR A 221 -5.17 -12.13 -27.48
CA THR A 221 -4.89 -13.29 -26.62
C THR A 221 -3.47 -13.22 -26.06
N MET A 222 -3.18 -14.03 -25.04
CA MET A 222 -1.85 -14.13 -24.44
C MET A 222 -0.83 -14.64 -25.47
N GLU A 223 -1.21 -15.61 -26.32
CA GLU A 223 -0.33 -16.16 -27.36
C GLU A 223 0.07 -15.07 -28.37
N GLN A 224 -0.89 -14.28 -28.85
CA GLN A 224 -0.60 -13.17 -29.77
C GLN A 224 0.31 -12.11 -29.11
N ALA A 225 0.12 -11.87 -27.80
CA ALA A 225 1.00 -10.96 -27.06
C ALA A 225 2.43 -11.50 -27.01
N MET A 226 2.62 -12.80 -26.74
CA MET A 226 3.96 -13.40 -26.69
C MET A 226 4.64 -13.39 -28.07
N GLU A 227 3.91 -13.63 -29.17
CA GLU A 227 4.43 -13.49 -30.54
C GLU A 227 4.90 -12.07 -30.87
N ILE A 228 4.14 -11.06 -30.43
CA ILE A 228 4.54 -9.64 -30.58
C ILE A 228 5.77 -9.35 -29.74
N ILE A 229 5.85 -9.84 -28.50
CA ILE A 229 7.00 -9.63 -27.62
C ILE A 229 8.25 -10.31 -28.18
N GLN A 230 8.11 -11.49 -28.79
CA GLN A 230 9.21 -12.14 -29.53
C GLN A 230 9.71 -11.26 -30.68
N THR A 231 8.77 -10.63 -31.39
CA THR A 231 9.10 -9.72 -32.48
C THR A 231 9.86 -8.48 -31.96
N PHE A 232 9.48 -7.95 -30.79
CA PHE A 232 10.23 -6.84 -30.15
C PHE A 232 11.68 -7.21 -29.83
N ALA A 233 11.91 -8.41 -29.31
CA ALA A 233 13.27 -8.86 -29.01
C ALA A 233 14.10 -9.04 -30.30
N LYS A 234 13.48 -9.52 -31.38
CA LYS A 234 14.12 -9.88 -32.65
C LYS A 234 14.41 -8.68 -33.55
N GLU A 235 13.43 -7.78 -33.71
CA GLU A 235 13.49 -6.66 -34.66
C GLU A 235 14.12 -5.40 -34.05
N ASN A 236 14.37 -5.39 -32.74
CA ASN A 236 15.03 -4.28 -32.02
C ASN A 236 14.43 -2.89 -32.33
N PRO A 237 13.10 -2.67 -32.20
CA PRO A 237 12.48 -1.39 -32.53
C PRO A 237 12.94 -0.22 -31.66
N GLY A 238 13.53 -0.48 -30.49
CA GLY A 238 14.20 0.52 -29.67
C GLY A 238 15.54 1.00 -30.19
N ASN A 239 16.06 0.40 -31.28
CA ASN A 239 17.35 0.71 -31.90
C ASN A 239 18.53 0.70 -30.90
N SER A 240 18.46 -0.15 -29.88
CA SER A 240 19.51 -0.27 -28.88
C SER A 240 20.70 -1.08 -29.43
N PRO A 241 21.96 -0.59 -29.27
CA PRO A 241 23.15 -1.37 -29.62
C PRO A 241 23.26 -2.71 -28.89
N GLU A 242 22.67 -2.80 -27.69
CA GLU A 242 22.66 -4.00 -26.85
C GLU A 242 21.44 -4.89 -27.11
N GLY A 243 20.60 -4.53 -28.07
CA GLY A 243 19.33 -5.20 -28.35
C GLY A 243 18.23 -4.89 -27.34
N ASN A 244 17.02 -5.34 -27.65
CA ASN A 244 15.86 -5.18 -26.79
C ASN A 244 15.59 -6.45 -25.98
N VAL A 245 15.03 -6.26 -24.80
CA VAL A 245 14.43 -7.29 -23.97
C VAL A 245 12.94 -7.39 -24.35
N GLY A 246 12.46 -8.57 -24.70
CA GLY A 246 11.07 -8.81 -25.02
C GLY A 246 10.21 -8.59 -23.77
N LEU A 247 10.11 -9.62 -22.92
CA LEU A 247 9.43 -9.59 -21.62
C LEU A 247 10.46 -9.49 -20.49
N ALA A 248 10.52 -8.36 -19.83
CA ALA A 248 11.37 -8.15 -18.66
C ALA A 248 10.67 -8.67 -17.39
N PHE A 249 11.41 -9.42 -16.57
CA PHE A 249 10.91 -9.92 -15.29
C PHE A 249 12.03 -10.05 -14.25
N ALA A 250 11.65 -10.05 -12.98
CA ALA A 250 12.57 -10.18 -11.86
C ALA A 250 12.95 -11.66 -11.60
N PRO A 251 14.14 -11.93 -11.02
CA PRO A 251 14.63 -13.29 -10.79
C PRO A 251 13.84 -14.06 -9.74
N SER A 252 13.10 -13.40 -8.88
CA SER A 252 12.26 -14.03 -7.87
C SER A 252 10.96 -14.49 -8.54
N LEU A 253 10.77 -15.79 -8.61
CA LEU A 253 9.63 -16.44 -9.26
C LEU A 253 8.48 -16.74 -8.29
N ILE A 254 8.67 -16.51 -6.98
CA ILE A 254 7.71 -16.83 -5.92
C ILE A 254 7.66 -15.65 -4.93
N GLY A 255 6.46 -15.31 -4.49
CA GLY A 255 6.28 -14.33 -3.41
C GLY A 255 6.45 -12.87 -3.80
N GLN A 256 6.51 -12.55 -5.09
CA GLN A 256 6.68 -11.17 -5.59
C GLN A 256 5.38 -10.42 -5.86
N SER A 257 4.38 -10.70 -5.14
CA SER A 257 3.05 -10.10 -5.32
C SER A 257 3.00 -8.56 -5.28
N ASP A 258 4.02 -7.90 -4.73
CA ASP A 258 4.02 -6.46 -4.52
C ASP A 258 4.81 -5.67 -5.56
N SER A 259 5.42 -6.32 -6.56
CA SER A 259 6.25 -5.60 -7.54
C SER A 259 5.76 -5.76 -8.97
N CYS A 260 5.99 -4.74 -9.80
CA CYS A 260 6.03 -4.90 -11.24
C CYS A 260 7.16 -5.88 -11.61
N PHE A 261 7.06 -6.47 -12.80
CA PHE A 261 8.00 -7.49 -13.33
C PHE A 261 7.84 -8.89 -12.76
N SER A 262 6.64 -9.26 -12.25
CA SER A 262 6.30 -10.63 -11.86
C SER A 262 5.97 -11.51 -13.07
N LEU A 263 6.22 -12.82 -12.97
CA LEU A 263 5.70 -13.81 -13.91
C LEU A 263 4.38 -14.45 -13.47
N ASP A 264 3.82 -14.02 -12.34
CA ASP A 264 2.56 -14.58 -11.82
C ASP A 264 1.44 -14.68 -12.87
N PRO A 265 1.19 -13.68 -13.76
CA PRO A 265 0.16 -13.80 -14.77
C PRO A 265 0.37 -14.93 -15.78
N LEU A 266 1.61 -15.34 -16.06
CA LEU A 266 1.88 -16.49 -16.90
C LEU A 266 1.67 -17.81 -16.15
N PHE A 267 1.95 -17.84 -14.85
CA PHE A 267 1.57 -18.97 -14.01
C PHE A 267 0.04 -19.07 -13.88
N ASP A 268 -0.63 -17.97 -13.59
CA ASP A 268 -2.09 -17.87 -13.46
C ASP A 268 -2.81 -18.36 -14.73
N TYR A 269 -2.25 -18.06 -15.92
CA TYR A 269 -2.76 -18.51 -17.21
C TYR A 269 -2.85 -20.04 -17.32
N PHE A 270 -1.98 -20.77 -16.63
CA PHE A 270 -1.98 -22.22 -16.52
C PHE A 270 -2.67 -22.74 -15.25
N HIS A 271 -3.35 -21.89 -14.48
CA HIS A 271 -3.90 -22.21 -13.16
C HIS A 271 -2.85 -22.77 -12.19
N ALA A 272 -1.62 -22.27 -12.31
CA ALA A 272 -0.50 -22.57 -11.43
C ALA A 272 -0.24 -21.37 -10.51
N TYR A 273 -0.09 -21.61 -9.21
CA TYR A 273 0.01 -20.54 -8.20
C TYR A 273 1.17 -20.85 -7.26
N PRO A 274 2.42 -20.57 -7.69
CA PRO A 274 3.60 -20.93 -6.90
C PRO A 274 3.59 -20.28 -5.51
N GLY A 275 3.92 -21.08 -4.49
CA GLY A 275 3.97 -20.64 -3.11
C GLY A 275 2.60 -20.42 -2.43
N LYS A 276 1.48 -20.61 -3.14
CA LYS A 276 0.14 -20.45 -2.57
C LYS A 276 -0.43 -21.79 -2.11
N TRP A 277 -1.16 -21.77 -0.98
CA TRP A 277 -1.95 -22.92 -0.56
C TRP A 277 -3.32 -22.90 -1.25
N LEU A 278 -3.72 -24.02 -1.79
CA LEU A 278 -4.94 -24.17 -2.59
C LEU A 278 -5.74 -25.37 -2.08
N GLU A 279 -7.05 -25.29 -2.21
CA GLU A 279 -7.91 -26.45 -1.98
C GLU A 279 -7.99 -27.31 -3.26
N ALA A 280 -7.57 -28.57 -3.16
CA ALA A 280 -7.70 -29.54 -4.23
C ALA A 280 -9.17 -30.00 -4.36
N GLU A 281 -9.51 -30.70 -5.47
CA GLU A 281 -10.88 -31.18 -5.74
C GLU A 281 -11.44 -32.11 -4.66
N ASP A 282 -10.58 -32.84 -3.97
CA ASP A 282 -10.95 -33.72 -2.84
C ASP A 282 -11.10 -32.99 -1.50
N GLY A 283 -10.87 -31.67 -1.49
CA GLY A 283 -10.96 -30.82 -0.33
C GLY A 283 -9.72 -30.83 0.57
N THR A 284 -8.63 -31.45 0.15
CA THR A 284 -7.33 -31.37 0.84
C THR A 284 -6.57 -30.11 0.41
N MET A 285 -5.62 -29.68 1.23
CA MET A 285 -4.76 -28.55 0.90
C MET A 285 -3.51 -29.02 0.16
N ILE A 286 -3.15 -28.32 -0.91
CA ILE A 286 -1.95 -28.54 -1.69
C ILE A 286 -1.19 -27.21 -1.84
N ASN A 287 0.15 -27.25 -1.78
CA ASN A 287 0.96 -26.10 -2.18
C ASN A 287 1.02 -26.00 -3.71
N GLY A 288 0.71 -24.81 -4.25
CA GLY A 288 0.67 -24.60 -5.71
C GLY A 288 2.02 -24.83 -6.41
N SER A 289 3.15 -24.72 -5.67
CA SER A 289 4.47 -25.02 -6.24
C SER A 289 4.65 -26.49 -6.66
N VAL A 290 3.91 -27.41 -6.04
CA VAL A 290 3.96 -28.86 -6.34
C VAL A 290 2.70 -29.35 -7.04
N ALA A 291 1.77 -28.46 -7.36
CA ALA A 291 0.54 -28.82 -8.07
C ALA A 291 0.84 -29.27 -9.53
N PRO A 292 0.09 -30.23 -10.09
CA PRO A 292 0.34 -30.74 -11.43
C PRO A 292 0.33 -29.70 -12.55
N GLN A 293 -0.44 -28.62 -12.38
CA GLN A 293 -0.52 -27.50 -13.32
C GLN A 293 0.83 -26.78 -13.49
N MET A 294 1.67 -26.79 -12.44
CA MET A 294 2.97 -26.12 -12.44
C MET A 294 3.92 -26.72 -13.50
N LYS A 295 3.88 -28.04 -13.73
CA LYS A 295 4.69 -28.68 -14.78
C LYS A 295 4.39 -28.11 -16.18
N LYS A 296 3.10 -27.82 -16.46
CA LYS A 296 2.67 -27.23 -17.74
C LYS A 296 3.12 -25.78 -17.86
N ALA A 297 3.00 -25.02 -16.80
CA ALA A 297 3.46 -23.62 -16.76
C ALA A 297 4.98 -23.54 -16.98
N LEU A 298 5.76 -24.38 -16.32
CA LEU A 298 7.22 -24.44 -16.48
C LEU A 298 7.63 -24.87 -17.89
N ALA A 299 6.92 -25.82 -18.50
CA ALA A 299 7.16 -26.21 -19.88
C ALA A 299 6.97 -25.04 -20.85
N TYR A 300 5.87 -24.30 -20.68
CA TYR A 300 5.61 -23.09 -21.48
C TYR A 300 6.66 -22.01 -21.26
N LEU A 301 7.03 -21.73 -20.02
CA LEU A 301 8.07 -20.73 -19.71
C LEU A 301 9.43 -21.12 -20.30
N HIS A 302 9.77 -22.41 -20.29
CA HIS A 302 10.96 -22.95 -20.97
C HIS A 302 10.92 -22.66 -22.48
N GLU A 303 9.80 -22.94 -23.16
CA GLU A 303 9.62 -22.65 -24.57
C GLU A 303 9.76 -21.14 -24.86
N GLN A 304 9.15 -20.27 -24.04
CA GLN A 304 9.25 -18.82 -24.19
C GLN A 304 10.68 -18.31 -23.94
N TYR A 305 11.41 -18.89 -23.00
CA TYR A 305 12.82 -18.57 -22.76
C TYR A 305 13.68 -18.98 -23.96
N ALA A 306 13.54 -20.22 -24.43
CA ALA A 306 14.26 -20.72 -25.60
C ALA A 306 13.97 -19.92 -26.88
N ALA A 307 12.75 -19.39 -27.02
CA ALA A 307 12.34 -18.53 -28.13
C ALA A 307 12.82 -17.08 -28.02
N GLY A 308 13.47 -16.69 -26.91
CA GLY A 308 13.96 -15.32 -26.68
C GLY A 308 12.86 -14.31 -26.33
N VAL A 309 11.68 -14.76 -25.95
CA VAL A 309 10.58 -13.91 -25.45
C VAL A 309 10.92 -13.39 -24.06
N LEU A 310 11.35 -14.29 -23.17
CA LEU A 310 11.76 -13.98 -21.82
C LEU A 310 13.19 -13.41 -21.79
N ASP A 311 13.42 -12.45 -20.89
CA ASP A 311 14.73 -11.84 -20.69
C ASP A 311 15.78 -12.89 -20.29
N HIS A 312 16.77 -13.16 -21.17
CA HIS A 312 17.85 -14.09 -20.87
C HIS A 312 18.77 -13.62 -19.73
N GLY A 313 18.77 -12.32 -19.43
CA GLY A 313 19.55 -11.74 -18.34
C GLY A 313 18.82 -11.64 -17.01
N PHE A 314 17.61 -12.21 -16.88
CA PHE A 314 16.73 -12.00 -15.73
C PHE A 314 17.38 -12.29 -14.37
N MET A 315 18.23 -13.32 -14.30
CA MET A 315 18.90 -13.71 -13.04
C MET A 315 19.81 -12.63 -12.46
N LEU A 316 20.26 -11.69 -13.28
CA LEU A 316 21.11 -10.57 -12.87
C LEU A 316 20.33 -9.25 -12.70
N ARG A 317 19.02 -9.27 -12.88
CA ARG A 317 18.20 -8.07 -12.78
C ARG A 317 17.98 -7.65 -11.33
N THR A 318 18.30 -6.41 -11.05
CA THR A 318 17.97 -5.69 -9.82
C THR A 318 16.91 -4.63 -10.11
N LYS A 319 16.33 -4.00 -9.09
CA LYS A 319 15.45 -2.82 -9.28
C LYS A 319 16.12 -1.74 -10.14
N THR A 320 17.41 -1.48 -9.92
CA THR A 320 18.18 -0.50 -10.70
C THR A 320 18.29 -0.90 -12.17
N ASN A 321 18.62 -2.17 -12.45
CA ASN A 321 18.71 -2.66 -13.84
C ASN A 321 17.36 -2.64 -14.57
N MET A 322 16.25 -2.91 -13.85
CA MET A 322 14.90 -2.79 -14.42
C MET A 322 14.56 -1.34 -14.77
N ALA A 323 14.85 -0.40 -13.89
CA ALA A 323 14.68 1.03 -14.17
C ALA A 323 15.55 1.48 -15.36
N GLU A 324 16.78 0.97 -15.48
CA GLU A 324 17.68 1.24 -16.60
C GLU A 324 17.12 0.70 -17.93
N LEU A 325 16.58 -0.53 -17.96
CA LEU A 325 15.93 -1.07 -19.17
C LEU A 325 14.79 -0.18 -19.68
N LEU A 326 14.00 0.37 -18.78
CA LEU A 326 12.94 1.31 -19.12
C LEU A 326 13.51 2.65 -19.62
N ALA A 327 14.45 3.22 -18.87
CA ALA A 327 15.06 4.53 -19.19
C ALA A 327 15.85 4.52 -20.51
N THR A 328 16.49 3.40 -20.83
CA THR A 328 17.26 3.21 -22.08
C THR A 328 16.42 2.71 -23.25
N GLN A 329 15.09 2.66 -23.10
CA GLN A 329 14.15 2.23 -24.15
C GLN A 329 14.39 0.78 -24.65
N ARG A 330 14.87 -0.09 -23.78
CA ARG A 330 15.21 -1.49 -24.14
C ARG A 330 14.13 -2.50 -23.74
N CYS A 331 13.17 -2.11 -22.90
CA CYS A 331 12.10 -2.98 -22.44
C CYS A 331 10.89 -2.92 -23.38
N GLY A 332 10.49 -4.05 -23.95
CA GLY A 332 9.31 -4.18 -24.83
C GLY A 332 8.03 -4.40 -24.07
N ALA A 333 8.08 -5.20 -23.00
CA ALA A 333 6.92 -5.56 -22.18
C ALA A 333 7.34 -5.98 -20.76
N PHE A 334 6.40 -5.87 -19.83
CA PHE A 334 6.49 -6.42 -18.48
C PHE A 334 5.08 -6.60 -17.88
N PHE A 335 4.92 -7.51 -16.93
CA PHE A 335 3.73 -7.57 -16.11
C PHE A 335 3.84 -6.62 -14.93
N GLY A 336 2.77 -5.89 -14.64
CA GLY A 336 2.74 -4.93 -13.56
C GLY A 336 1.33 -4.56 -13.15
N TRP A 337 1.22 -4.02 -11.96
CA TRP A 337 -0.03 -3.57 -11.38
C TRP A 337 -0.65 -2.41 -12.18
N TRP A 338 -1.91 -2.13 -11.90
CA TRP A 338 -2.65 -1.02 -12.50
C TRP A 338 -1.96 0.35 -12.28
N TRP A 339 -1.14 0.50 -11.24
CA TRP A 339 -0.37 1.73 -10.96
C TRP A 339 1.00 1.81 -11.64
N ALA A 340 1.34 0.90 -12.52
CA ALA A 340 2.61 0.96 -13.26
C ALA A 340 2.88 2.31 -13.96
N PRO A 341 1.87 3.09 -14.41
CA PRO A 341 2.07 4.44 -14.89
C PRO A 341 2.66 5.39 -13.83
N ASP A 342 2.32 5.23 -12.54
CA ASP A 342 2.85 6.03 -11.46
C ASP A 342 4.27 5.58 -11.07
N SER A 343 4.51 4.27 -11.08
CA SER A 343 5.82 3.62 -10.85
C SER A 343 5.80 2.21 -11.44
N PRO A 344 6.74 1.81 -12.33
CA PRO A 344 8.01 2.48 -12.65
C PRO A 344 7.97 3.43 -13.85
N LEU A 345 6.84 3.63 -14.55
CA LEU A 345 6.79 4.35 -15.82
C LEU A 345 6.85 5.88 -15.67
N SER A 346 6.58 6.45 -14.51
CA SER A 346 6.64 7.90 -14.26
C SER A 346 8.03 8.50 -14.47
N GLY A 347 9.09 7.72 -14.26
CA GLY A 347 10.48 8.15 -14.52
C GLY A 347 10.83 8.36 -16.00
N LEU A 348 9.90 8.05 -16.93
CA LEU A 348 10.10 8.16 -18.38
C LEU A 348 9.51 9.44 -18.97
N ASN A 349 9.38 10.50 -18.18
CA ASN A 349 8.60 11.71 -18.49
C ASN A 349 8.97 12.41 -19.82
N ASP A 350 10.19 12.24 -20.33
CA ASP A 350 10.68 12.93 -21.53
C ASP A 350 10.80 11.99 -22.75
N THR A 351 10.18 10.78 -22.70
CA THR A 351 10.31 9.82 -23.80
C THR A 351 9.09 9.81 -24.72
N GLU A 352 9.30 9.40 -25.97
CA GLU A 352 8.25 9.13 -26.97
C GLU A 352 7.54 7.77 -26.70
N ALA A 353 7.94 7.06 -25.65
CA ALA A 353 7.41 5.73 -25.34
C ALA A 353 5.93 5.78 -24.99
N ARG A 354 5.14 4.96 -25.68
CA ARG A 354 3.72 4.81 -25.42
C ARG A 354 3.45 3.44 -24.82
N TRP A 355 3.19 3.39 -23.53
CA TRP A 355 2.84 2.15 -22.81
C TRP A 355 1.33 1.95 -22.76
N LYS A 356 0.89 0.74 -23.05
CA LYS A 356 -0.53 0.36 -23.00
C LYS A 356 -0.71 -0.94 -22.18
N PRO A 357 -1.70 -0.98 -21.26
CA PRO A 357 -2.01 -2.19 -20.51
C PRO A 357 -2.91 -3.12 -21.32
N TYR A 358 -2.65 -4.43 -21.22
CA TYR A 358 -3.49 -5.50 -21.73
C TYR A 358 -3.87 -6.45 -20.60
N LEU A 359 -5.07 -6.97 -20.66
CA LEU A 359 -5.59 -7.99 -19.74
C LEU A 359 -6.27 -9.05 -20.60
N PHE A 360 -5.83 -10.29 -20.48
CA PHE A 360 -6.39 -11.41 -21.23
C PHE A 360 -7.24 -12.25 -20.29
N THR A 361 -8.47 -12.53 -20.71
CA THR A 361 -9.43 -13.34 -19.99
C THR A 361 -9.77 -14.58 -20.79
N ASP A 362 -10.37 -15.57 -20.16
CA ASP A 362 -10.94 -16.72 -20.85
C ASP A 362 -12.17 -16.36 -21.70
N GLU A 363 -12.76 -17.35 -22.39
CA GLU A 363 -13.95 -17.19 -23.21
C GLU A 363 -15.20 -16.73 -22.43
N LYS A 364 -15.19 -16.89 -21.10
CA LYS A 364 -16.27 -16.43 -20.19
C LYS A 364 -16.03 -15.03 -19.64
N ASN A 365 -15.01 -14.33 -20.14
CA ASN A 365 -14.53 -13.07 -19.61
C ASN A 365 -14.08 -13.18 -18.14
N GLU A 366 -13.47 -14.30 -17.78
CA GLU A 366 -13.00 -14.61 -16.42
C GLU A 366 -11.47 -14.67 -16.37
N ILE A 367 -10.90 -14.25 -15.28
CA ILE A 367 -9.50 -14.41 -14.94
C ILE A 367 -9.39 -14.94 -13.53
N GLN A 368 -8.57 -15.96 -13.34
CA GLN A 368 -8.27 -16.51 -12.03
C GLN A 368 -6.88 -16.03 -11.63
N THR A 369 -6.77 -15.50 -10.42
CA THR A 369 -5.50 -15.05 -9.83
C THR A 369 -5.49 -15.36 -8.36
N SER A 370 -4.37 -15.18 -7.69
CA SER A 370 -4.27 -15.32 -6.24
C SER A 370 -4.26 -13.96 -5.56
N LEU A 371 -4.88 -13.90 -4.38
CA LEU A 371 -4.62 -12.79 -3.46
C LEU A 371 -3.22 -12.91 -2.91
N SER A 372 -2.55 -11.78 -2.87
CA SER A 372 -1.35 -11.63 -2.07
C SER A 372 -1.75 -11.06 -0.74
N TYR A 373 -1.44 -11.78 0.30
CA TYR A 373 -1.52 -11.23 1.64
C TYR A 373 -0.18 -10.52 1.88
N GLY A 374 -0.20 -9.18 1.96
CA GLY A 374 0.98 -8.37 2.15
C GLY A 374 1.51 -8.39 3.57
N ARG A 375 1.99 -7.26 3.99
CA ARG A 375 2.54 -7.06 5.33
C ARG A 375 1.46 -7.32 6.39
N GLN A 376 1.85 -7.99 7.48
CA GLN A 376 0.96 -8.28 8.61
C GLN A 376 1.09 -7.21 9.70
N TYR A 377 1.18 -5.94 9.28
CA TYR A 377 1.34 -4.84 10.21
C TYR A 377 0.08 -4.66 11.05
N CYS A 378 0.30 -4.41 12.33
CA CYS A 378 -0.78 -4.03 13.24
C CYS A 378 -0.25 -3.03 14.28
N ILE A 379 -1.18 -2.32 14.92
CA ILE A 379 -0.88 -1.33 15.94
C ILE A 379 -1.34 -1.87 17.29
N VAL A 380 -0.45 -1.84 18.28
CA VAL A 380 -0.71 -2.28 19.64
C VAL A 380 -0.54 -1.14 20.63
N ALA A 381 -1.20 -1.25 21.80
CA ALA A 381 -0.96 -0.41 22.96
C ALA A 381 -0.21 -1.24 24.02
N ARG A 382 0.79 -0.63 24.65
CA ARG A 382 1.55 -1.24 25.76
C ARG A 382 0.61 -1.51 26.95
N LYS A 383 0.82 -2.62 27.63
CA LYS A 383 0.09 -2.98 28.85
C LYS A 383 0.17 -1.87 29.90
N GLY A 384 -0.97 -1.49 30.48
CA GLY A 384 -1.08 -0.42 31.46
C GLY A 384 -1.00 1.00 30.88
N TYR A 385 -1.09 1.18 29.56
CA TYR A 385 -1.22 2.51 28.96
C TYR A 385 -2.63 3.08 29.21
N GLU A 386 -2.72 4.32 29.68
CA GLU A 386 -3.98 4.92 30.14
C GLU A 386 -4.95 5.31 29.00
N HIS A 387 -4.44 5.48 27.74
CA HIS A 387 -5.21 5.98 26.60
C HIS A 387 -5.12 5.09 25.35
N PRO A 388 -5.42 3.77 25.44
CA PRO A 388 -5.37 2.87 24.29
C PRO A 388 -6.38 3.26 23.19
N GLU A 389 -7.44 4.00 23.53
CA GLU A 389 -8.45 4.51 22.61
C GLU A 389 -7.88 5.51 21.57
N ILE A 390 -6.67 6.05 21.78
CA ILE A 390 -5.99 6.89 20.80
C ILE A 390 -5.77 6.17 19.47
N ILE A 391 -5.54 4.85 19.48
CA ILE A 391 -5.33 4.06 18.26
C ILE A 391 -6.56 4.13 17.34
N PRO A 392 -7.76 3.65 17.71
CA PRO A 392 -8.94 3.71 16.84
C PRO A 392 -9.37 5.14 16.52
N LYS A 393 -9.11 6.11 17.39
CA LYS A 393 -9.42 7.52 17.13
C LYS A 393 -8.55 8.10 16.01
N ILE A 394 -7.24 7.83 16.00
CA ILE A 394 -6.33 8.25 14.92
C ILE A 394 -6.73 7.57 13.61
N ILE A 395 -7.01 6.25 13.64
CA ILE A 395 -7.47 5.51 12.47
C ILE A 395 -8.77 6.11 11.92
N SER A 396 -9.76 6.37 12.78
CA SER A 396 -11.02 7.00 12.39
C SER A 396 -10.84 8.43 11.85
N ALA A 397 -9.97 9.22 12.46
CA ALA A 397 -9.70 10.58 12.03
C ALA A 397 -9.04 10.63 10.64
N LEU A 398 -8.04 9.76 10.38
CA LEU A 398 -7.26 9.80 9.14
C LEU A 398 -7.95 9.02 8.00
N PHE A 399 -8.46 7.82 8.27
CA PHE A 399 -8.95 6.92 7.20
C PHE A 399 -10.46 7.03 6.96
N ASP A 400 -11.24 7.57 7.90
CA ASP A 400 -12.64 7.91 7.66
C ASP A 400 -12.82 9.43 7.52
N TYR A 401 -12.65 10.19 8.60
CA TYR A 401 -13.08 11.58 8.62
C TYR A 401 -12.33 12.47 7.61
N ALA A 402 -10.98 12.44 7.60
CA ALA A 402 -10.20 13.22 6.65
C ALA A 402 -10.45 12.82 5.19
N ARG A 403 -10.62 11.54 4.90
CA ARG A 403 -10.84 11.05 3.52
C ARG A 403 -12.25 11.32 3.00
N TYR A 404 -13.28 11.15 3.82
CA TYR A 404 -14.67 11.12 3.36
C TYR A 404 -15.48 12.35 3.81
N ASN A 405 -15.26 12.90 4.99
CA ASN A 405 -16.14 13.90 5.60
C ASN A 405 -15.44 15.25 5.87
N GLY A 406 -14.15 15.25 6.15
CA GLY A 406 -13.41 16.41 6.68
C GLY A 406 -12.83 17.35 5.61
N LYS A 407 -13.55 17.64 4.52
CA LYS A 407 -13.02 18.43 3.38
C LYS A 407 -12.52 19.82 3.77
N GLU A 408 -13.16 20.48 4.71
CA GLU A 408 -12.81 21.84 5.15
C GLU A 408 -11.76 21.81 6.26
N ASP A 409 -11.83 20.84 7.16
CA ASP A 409 -10.97 20.75 8.33
C ASP A 409 -9.63 20.06 8.03
N ALA A 410 -9.59 19.18 7.02
CA ALA A 410 -8.41 18.38 6.65
C ALA A 410 -7.62 18.94 5.46
N VAL A 411 -7.57 20.26 5.26
CA VAL A 411 -6.89 20.90 4.11
C VAL A 411 -5.41 20.49 4.04
N GLY A 412 -4.70 20.47 5.16
CA GLY A 412 -3.30 20.07 5.21
C GLY A 412 -3.08 18.61 4.83
N VAL A 413 -3.98 17.72 5.24
CA VAL A 413 -3.97 16.29 4.83
C VAL A 413 -4.20 16.18 3.32
N GLY A 414 -5.16 16.92 2.77
CA GLY A 414 -5.42 16.98 1.33
C GLY A 414 -4.22 17.51 0.53
N GLN A 415 -3.46 18.45 1.05
CA GLN A 415 -2.22 18.93 0.45
C GLN A 415 -1.17 17.80 0.38
N TYR A 416 -0.96 17.06 1.46
CA TYR A 416 -0.02 15.94 1.48
C TYR A 416 -0.40 14.84 0.49
N LEU A 417 -1.68 14.50 0.40
CA LEU A 417 -2.18 13.57 -0.62
C LEU A 417 -1.91 14.09 -2.04
N GLY A 418 -2.11 15.39 -2.28
CA GLY A 418 -1.83 16.03 -3.57
C GLY A 418 -0.34 16.12 -3.93
N MET A 419 0.54 16.18 -2.93
CA MET A 419 2.00 16.16 -3.09
C MET A 419 2.57 14.73 -3.16
N ASN A 420 1.75 13.72 -2.99
CA ASN A 420 2.15 12.31 -2.88
C ASN A 420 3.21 12.10 -1.77
N VAL A 421 2.98 12.72 -0.61
CA VAL A 421 3.80 12.48 0.59
C VAL A 421 3.56 11.06 1.06
N ASP A 422 4.63 10.32 1.34
CA ASP A 422 4.56 8.93 1.77
C ASP A 422 3.76 8.73 3.05
N GLN A 423 3.07 7.60 3.16
CA GLN A 423 2.24 7.27 4.33
C GLN A 423 3.04 7.19 5.64
N SER A 424 4.36 7.02 5.58
CA SER A 424 5.20 7.05 6.79
C SER A 424 5.16 8.40 7.52
N ALA A 425 4.68 9.48 6.87
CA ALA A 425 4.42 10.75 7.54
C ALA A 425 3.23 10.70 8.52
N THR A 426 2.30 9.72 8.41
CA THR A 426 1.26 9.48 9.42
C THR A 426 1.88 8.90 10.70
N PRO A 427 1.28 9.06 11.88
CA PRO A 427 1.78 8.39 13.09
C PRO A 427 1.91 6.88 12.91
N PHE A 428 0.92 6.23 12.30
CA PHE A 428 0.90 4.79 12.08
C PHE A 428 1.11 4.48 10.60
N LEU A 429 2.15 3.73 10.27
CA LEU A 429 2.40 3.27 8.90
C LEU A 429 1.53 2.04 8.58
N ILE A 430 0.23 2.21 8.63
CA ILE A 430 -0.77 1.23 8.17
C ILE A 430 -1.73 1.90 7.21
N ASN A 431 -2.44 1.11 6.41
CA ASN A 431 -3.59 1.57 5.64
C ASN A 431 -4.87 0.90 6.15
N THR A 432 -5.97 1.65 6.18
CA THR A 432 -7.30 1.11 6.47
C THR A 432 -8.26 1.62 5.39
N ASP A 433 -8.81 0.69 4.59
CA ASP A 433 -9.75 1.01 3.52
C ASP A 433 -10.63 -0.22 3.20
N TYR A 434 -11.66 -0.05 2.37
CA TYR A 434 -12.48 -1.15 1.86
C TYR A 434 -11.64 -2.10 1.00
N SER A 435 -11.97 -3.38 1.03
CA SER A 435 -11.31 -4.40 0.19
C SER A 435 -11.35 -4.05 -1.31
N ASP A 436 -12.42 -3.41 -1.77
CA ASP A 436 -12.63 -2.99 -3.16
C ASP A 436 -12.38 -1.48 -3.39
N ALA A 437 -11.63 -0.79 -2.52
CA ALA A 437 -11.45 0.66 -2.54
C ALA A 437 -10.98 1.19 -3.90
N VAL A 438 -10.05 0.50 -4.58
CA VAL A 438 -9.55 0.88 -5.90
C VAL A 438 -10.67 0.88 -6.94
N PHE A 439 -11.46 -0.18 -6.95
CA PHE A 439 -12.56 -0.36 -7.91
C PHE A 439 -13.71 0.59 -7.60
N ARG A 440 -14.03 0.79 -6.34
CA ARG A 440 -15.03 1.74 -5.84
C ARG A 440 -14.68 3.17 -6.24
N THR A 441 -13.46 3.61 -6.00
CA THR A 441 -12.94 4.92 -6.40
C THR A 441 -13.05 5.12 -7.92
N THR A 442 -12.58 4.17 -8.72
CA THR A 442 -12.65 4.26 -10.18
C THR A 442 -14.09 4.34 -10.70
N LYS A 443 -15.02 3.51 -10.18
CA LYS A 443 -16.45 3.57 -10.54
C LYS A 443 -17.06 4.95 -10.25
N ARG A 444 -16.70 5.56 -9.12
CA ARG A 444 -17.22 6.88 -8.73
C ARG A 444 -16.65 7.99 -9.63
N ILE A 445 -15.36 7.95 -9.95
CA ILE A 445 -14.71 8.90 -10.88
C ILE A 445 -15.34 8.77 -12.28
N LEU A 446 -15.44 7.55 -12.82
CA LEU A 446 -16.08 7.29 -14.12
C LEU A 446 -17.54 7.79 -14.15
N SER A 447 -18.30 7.57 -13.08
CA SER A 447 -19.68 8.06 -12.95
C SER A 447 -19.74 9.59 -12.99
N ALA A 448 -18.81 10.29 -12.36
CA ALA A 448 -18.71 11.74 -12.38
C ALA A 448 -18.26 12.26 -13.77
N MET A 449 -17.30 11.62 -14.42
CA MET A 449 -16.86 11.97 -15.79
C MET A 449 -18.00 11.80 -16.82
N GLN A 450 -18.94 10.91 -16.57
CA GLN A 450 -20.13 10.66 -17.38
C GLN A 450 -21.36 11.51 -16.97
N ASN A 451 -21.18 12.48 -16.06
CA ASN A 451 -22.25 13.33 -15.50
C ASN A 451 -23.38 12.55 -14.80
N ARG A 452 -23.10 11.35 -14.30
CA ARG A 452 -24.05 10.53 -13.53
C ARG A 452 -23.93 10.72 -12.02
N ARG A 453 -22.89 11.42 -11.57
CA ARG A 453 -22.59 11.79 -10.18
C ARG A 453 -22.12 13.23 -10.13
N ALA A 454 -22.53 13.99 -9.11
CA ALA A 454 -22.04 15.34 -8.93
C ALA A 454 -20.56 15.31 -8.45
N TYR A 455 -19.76 16.28 -8.89
CA TYR A 455 -18.36 16.43 -8.48
C TYR A 455 -18.22 16.54 -6.95
N ASN A 456 -19.14 17.27 -6.30
CA ASN A 456 -19.12 17.46 -4.85
C ASN A 456 -19.43 16.20 -4.04
N ASP A 457 -19.97 15.14 -4.67
CA ASP A 457 -20.20 13.84 -4.03
C ASP A 457 -18.91 12.97 -4.01
N LEU A 458 -17.87 13.42 -4.68
CA LEU A 458 -16.56 12.76 -4.67
C LEU A 458 -15.80 13.11 -3.38
N THR A 459 -15.04 12.16 -2.85
CA THR A 459 -14.10 12.40 -1.75
C THR A 459 -12.97 13.32 -2.20
N VAL A 460 -12.18 13.85 -1.27
CA VAL A 460 -11.03 14.73 -1.59
C VAL A 460 -10.06 14.04 -2.55
N LEU A 461 -9.75 12.77 -2.30
CA LEU A 461 -8.86 11.96 -3.14
C LEU A 461 -9.46 11.74 -4.54
N GLU A 462 -10.74 11.38 -4.61
CA GLU A 462 -11.44 11.17 -5.89
C GLU A 462 -11.54 12.47 -6.71
N GLN A 463 -11.72 13.62 -6.08
CA GLN A 463 -11.70 14.93 -6.74
C GLN A 463 -10.33 15.23 -7.34
N GLY A 464 -9.26 14.91 -6.63
CA GLY A 464 -7.88 15.03 -7.13
C GLY A 464 -7.66 14.21 -8.41
N TYR A 465 -8.04 12.93 -8.40
CA TYR A 465 -7.96 12.06 -9.58
C TYR A 465 -8.87 12.52 -10.71
N TYR A 466 -10.11 12.89 -10.41
CA TYR A 466 -11.05 13.44 -11.41
C TYR A 466 -10.46 14.65 -12.13
N ASN A 467 -9.94 15.61 -11.37
CA ASN A 467 -9.32 16.82 -11.93
C ASN A 467 -8.10 16.49 -12.80
N SER A 468 -7.26 15.57 -12.37
CA SER A 468 -6.09 15.12 -13.14
C SER A 468 -6.51 14.45 -14.45
N CYS A 469 -7.51 13.58 -14.40
CA CYS A 469 -8.08 12.93 -15.59
C CYS A 469 -8.68 13.93 -16.56
N GLN A 470 -9.44 14.94 -16.08
CA GLN A 470 -10.03 15.98 -16.92
C GLN A 470 -8.94 16.85 -17.58
N LYS A 471 -7.90 17.23 -16.85
CA LYS A 471 -6.75 17.96 -17.41
C LYS A 471 -6.04 17.16 -18.47
N TYR A 472 -5.79 15.87 -18.23
CA TYR A 472 -5.17 14.97 -19.22
C TYR A 472 -5.95 14.96 -20.54
N LEU A 473 -7.29 14.83 -20.47
CA LEU A 473 -8.15 14.82 -21.66
C LEU A 473 -8.17 16.17 -22.40
N ALA A 474 -8.02 17.29 -21.67
CA ALA A 474 -8.01 18.64 -22.25
C ALA A 474 -6.66 19.03 -22.89
N ASP A 475 -5.53 18.54 -22.34
CA ASP A 475 -4.17 18.97 -22.75
C ASP A 475 -3.61 18.23 -23.97
N GLY A 476 -4.42 17.49 -24.71
CA GLY A 476 -4.00 16.83 -25.97
C GLY A 476 -3.22 15.53 -25.77
N GLN A 477 -3.37 14.90 -24.62
CA GLN A 477 -3.00 13.50 -24.36
C GLN A 477 -1.51 13.17 -24.58
N LYS A 478 -0.63 13.83 -23.87
CA LYS A 478 0.76 13.39 -23.75
C LYS A 478 0.81 11.99 -23.12
N HIS A 479 1.70 11.11 -23.61
CA HIS A 479 1.80 9.74 -23.16
C HIS A 479 2.74 9.54 -21.96
N THR A 480 3.01 10.60 -21.21
CA THR A 480 3.94 10.63 -20.08
C THR A 480 3.48 11.63 -19.02
N GLY A 481 4.12 11.59 -17.85
CA GLY A 481 3.88 12.53 -16.78
C GLY A 481 2.69 12.18 -15.88
N PHE A 482 2.54 12.98 -14.81
CA PHE A 482 1.58 12.73 -13.75
C PHE A 482 0.11 12.65 -14.23
N LEU A 483 -0.30 13.53 -15.17
CA LEU A 483 -1.69 13.52 -15.67
C LEU A 483 -2.00 12.26 -16.49
N TRP A 484 -1.02 11.84 -17.33
CA TRP A 484 -1.11 10.57 -18.05
C TRP A 484 -1.17 9.39 -17.08
N ALA A 485 -0.31 9.38 -16.07
CA ALA A 485 -0.27 8.33 -15.07
C ALA A 485 -1.61 8.20 -14.34
N ALA A 486 -2.17 9.31 -13.86
CA ALA A 486 -3.46 9.34 -13.18
C ALA A 486 -4.61 8.81 -14.05
N TYR A 487 -4.65 9.19 -15.33
CA TYR A 487 -5.68 8.71 -16.26
C TYR A 487 -5.48 7.24 -16.64
N THR A 488 -4.24 6.88 -16.99
CA THR A 488 -3.93 5.54 -17.50
C THR A 488 -4.06 4.49 -16.40
N SER A 489 -3.63 4.77 -15.18
CA SER A 489 -3.79 3.87 -14.05
C SER A 489 -5.26 3.71 -13.65
N ARG A 490 -5.96 4.81 -13.36
CA ARG A 490 -7.32 4.75 -12.80
C ARG A 490 -8.39 4.43 -13.85
N ILE A 491 -8.33 5.04 -15.03
CA ILE A 491 -9.41 4.91 -16.02
C ILE A 491 -9.13 3.75 -16.98
N VAL A 492 -7.91 3.63 -17.51
CA VAL A 492 -7.59 2.61 -18.51
C VAL A 492 -7.31 1.26 -17.85
N ALA A 493 -6.34 1.18 -16.94
CA ALA A 493 -5.91 -0.09 -16.35
C ALA A 493 -6.98 -0.68 -15.41
N VAL A 494 -7.43 0.07 -14.40
CA VAL A 494 -8.51 -0.39 -13.51
C VAL A 494 -9.80 -0.62 -14.29
N GLY A 495 -10.08 0.19 -15.30
CA GLY A 495 -11.25 0.02 -16.18
C GLY A 495 -11.27 -1.34 -16.89
N LYS A 496 -10.09 -1.86 -17.32
CA LYS A 496 -9.99 -3.21 -17.88
C LYS A 496 -10.31 -4.29 -16.85
N ILE A 497 -9.77 -4.17 -15.63
CA ILE A 497 -10.03 -5.11 -14.53
C ILE A 497 -11.52 -5.11 -14.16
N LEU A 498 -12.16 -3.93 -14.10
CA LEU A 498 -13.60 -3.79 -13.80
C LEU A 498 -14.51 -4.45 -14.85
N ASN A 499 -14.04 -4.59 -16.08
CA ASN A 499 -14.79 -5.24 -17.16
C ASN A 499 -14.57 -6.76 -17.22
N ALA A 500 -13.63 -7.30 -16.44
CA ALA A 500 -13.36 -8.72 -16.32
C ALA A 500 -14.04 -9.30 -15.06
N LYS A 501 -14.30 -10.61 -15.07
CA LYS A 501 -14.70 -11.35 -13.88
C LYS A 501 -13.44 -11.89 -13.22
N VAL A 502 -12.97 -11.24 -12.16
CA VAL A 502 -11.80 -11.69 -11.40
C VAL A 502 -12.25 -12.66 -10.32
N LYS A 503 -11.61 -13.83 -10.27
CA LYS A 503 -11.75 -14.82 -9.20
C LYS A 503 -10.42 -14.99 -8.48
N TYR A 504 -10.46 -14.91 -7.18
CA TYR A 504 -9.30 -15.17 -6.34
C TYR A 504 -9.35 -16.61 -5.82
N VAL A 505 -8.34 -17.41 -6.20
CA VAL A 505 -8.33 -18.86 -5.92
C VAL A 505 -8.09 -19.19 -4.46
N ASN A 506 -7.59 -18.24 -3.68
CA ASN A 506 -7.30 -18.36 -2.26
C ASN A 506 -8.12 -17.38 -1.39
N GLU A 507 -9.21 -16.82 -1.94
CA GLU A 507 -10.15 -16.02 -1.17
C GLU A 507 -10.82 -16.89 -0.10
N GLY A 508 -10.86 -16.38 1.13
CA GLY A 508 -11.38 -17.14 2.28
C GLY A 508 -10.33 -18.03 2.98
N TYR A 509 -9.08 -18.04 2.52
CA TYR A 509 -7.99 -18.65 3.26
C TYR A 509 -7.32 -17.62 4.16
N THR A 510 -7.08 -18.03 5.41
CA THR A 510 -6.48 -17.15 6.40
C THR A 510 -5.02 -16.91 6.16
N GLN A 511 -4.54 -15.85 6.79
CA GLN A 511 -3.10 -15.57 6.86
C GLN A 511 -2.30 -16.67 7.57
N GLU A 512 -2.92 -17.54 8.37
CA GLU A 512 -2.27 -18.73 8.94
C GLU A 512 -1.60 -19.59 7.88
N TYR A 513 -2.18 -19.70 6.68
CA TYR A 513 -1.54 -20.40 5.57
C TYR A 513 -0.29 -19.69 5.06
N ASN A 514 -0.17 -18.37 5.23
CA ASN A 514 1.03 -17.63 4.82
C ASN A 514 2.22 -17.85 5.75
N THR A 515 1.98 -18.29 6.99
CA THR A 515 3.04 -18.69 7.92
C THR A 515 3.59 -20.08 7.59
N LEU A 516 2.86 -20.88 6.80
CA LEU A 516 3.27 -22.21 6.37
C LEU A 516 4.25 -22.14 5.19
N LYS A 517 5.45 -21.65 5.46
CA LYS A 517 6.55 -21.54 4.50
C LYS A 517 7.87 -22.00 5.15
N SER A 518 8.81 -22.37 4.31
CA SER A 518 10.18 -22.68 4.68
C SER A 518 11.10 -22.03 3.64
N ASP A 519 12.15 -21.39 4.09
CA ASP A 519 13.14 -20.77 3.22
C ASP A 519 13.87 -21.85 2.38
N GLU A 520 14.15 -23.02 2.97
CA GLU A 520 14.78 -24.14 2.28
C GLU A 520 13.90 -24.67 1.15
N LEU A 521 12.59 -24.79 1.37
CA LEU A 521 11.65 -25.24 0.32
C LEU A 521 11.43 -24.15 -0.73
N THR A 522 11.48 -22.89 -0.34
CA THR A 522 11.42 -21.76 -1.28
C THR A 522 12.65 -21.74 -2.18
N ASP A 523 13.84 -21.90 -1.62
CA ASP A 523 15.11 -21.95 -2.35
C ASP A 523 15.15 -23.15 -3.30
N LEU A 524 14.74 -24.34 -2.82
CA LEU A 524 14.62 -25.54 -3.65
C LEU A 524 13.70 -25.30 -4.85
N THR A 525 12.54 -24.68 -4.61
CA THR A 525 11.54 -24.37 -5.63
C THR A 525 12.09 -23.39 -6.66
N VAL A 526 12.58 -22.24 -6.22
CA VAL A 526 13.13 -21.19 -7.11
C VAL A 526 14.28 -21.74 -7.94
N LYS A 527 15.22 -22.45 -7.33
CA LYS A 527 16.34 -23.07 -8.02
C LYS A 527 15.87 -24.03 -9.11
N THR A 528 14.94 -24.93 -8.79
CA THR A 528 14.45 -25.92 -9.75
C THR A 528 13.69 -25.26 -10.90
N PHE A 529 12.84 -24.27 -10.59
CA PHE A 529 12.08 -23.56 -11.63
C PHE A 529 13.02 -22.80 -12.57
N ILE A 530 14.04 -22.13 -12.06
CA ILE A 530 15.06 -21.47 -12.88
C ILE A 530 15.74 -22.48 -13.79
N GLN A 531 16.20 -23.63 -13.27
CA GLN A 531 16.87 -24.67 -14.06
C GLN A 531 15.99 -25.22 -15.18
N ILE A 532 14.70 -25.41 -14.92
CA ILE A 532 13.75 -25.86 -15.94
C ILE A 532 13.51 -24.76 -16.97
N ILE A 533 13.26 -23.53 -16.56
CA ILE A 533 12.99 -22.39 -17.46
C ILE A 533 14.19 -22.15 -18.37
N THR A 534 15.41 -22.16 -17.85
CA THR A 534 16.63 -21.93 -18.63
C THR A 534 17.05 -23.13 -19.49
N GLY A 535 16.47 -24.32 -19.25
CA GLY A 535 16.82 -25.55 -19.94
C GLY A 535 18.06 -26.25 -19.37
N GLU A 536 18.57 -25.83 -18.22
CA GLU A 536 19.61 -26.54 -17.48
C GLU A 536 19.13 -27.89 -16.95
N ALA A 537 17.82 -27.99 -16.64
CA ALA A 537 17.15 -29.22 -16.31
C ALA A 537 15.96 -29.46 -17.25
N SER A 538 15.63 -30.73 -17.50
CA SER A 538 14.46 -31.07 -18.30
C SER A 538 13.16 -30.76 -17.55
N VAL A 539 12.05 -30.54 -18.25
CA VAL A 539 10.72 -30.37 -17.65
C VAL A 539 10.32 -31.56 -16.78
N ASP A 540 10.79 -32.78 -17.12
CA ASP A 540 10.52 -33.99 -16.33
C ASP A 540 11.22 -33.99 -14.96
N SER A 541 12.23 -33.14 -14.75
CA SER A 541 12.84 -32.94 -13.43
C SER A 541 11.85 -32.41 -12.40
N PHE A 542 10.72 -31.84 -12.83
CA PHE A 542 9.62 -31.42 -11.95
C PHE A 542 9.08 -32.58 -11.11
N ASP A 543 9.00 -33.81 -11.66
CA ASP A 543 8.45 -34.95 -10.93
C ASP A 543 9.38 -35.37 -9.77
N GLN A 544 10.70 -35.26 -9.95
CA GLN A 544 11.67 -35.49 -8.87
C GLN A 544 11.63 -34.34 -7.84
N TYR A 545 11.52 -33.10 -8.31
CA TYR A 545 11.38 -31.95 -7.42
C TYR A 545 10.18 -32.09 -6.48
N VAL A 546 9.02 -32.53 -6.95
CA VAL A 546 7.85 -32.76 -6.10
C VAL A 546 8.15 -33.77 -4.99
N GLN A 547 8.87 -34.87 -5.29
CA GLN A 547 9.27 -35.85 -4.28
C GLN A 547 10.23 -35.23 -3.26
N ASP A 548 11.23 -34.51 -3.74
CA ASP A 548 12.23 -33.86 -2.89
C ASP A 548 11.59 -32.79 -1.98
N TRP A 549 10.64 -32.02 -2.51
CA TRP A 549 9.90 -31.00 -1.78
C TRP A 549 9.13 -31.61 -0.59
N TYR A 550 8.39 -32.71 -0.81
CA TYR A 550 7.68 -33.39 0.27
C TYR A 550 8.66 -34.00 1.28
N ALA A 551 9.76 -34.59 0.83
CA ALA A 551 10.76 -35.23 1.68
C ALA A 551 11.54 -34.21 2.57
N GLN A 552 11.72 -32.96 2.11
CA GLN A 552 12.47 -31.91 2.81
C GLN A 552 11.60 -31.04 3.73
N GLY A 553 10.41 -31.49 4.13
CA GLY A 553 9.53 -30.80 5.07
C GLY A 553 8.20 -30.35 4.49
N GLY A 554 8.00 -30.45 3.18
CA GLY A 554 6.75 -30.08 2.53
C GLY A 554 5.55 -30.92 2.99
N GLN A 555 5.79 -32.19 3.37
CA GLN A 555 4.73 -33.04 3.94
C GLN A 555 4.24 -32.47 5.27
N GLU A 556 5.14 -32.04 6.17
CA GLU A 556 4.77 -31.47 7.46
C GLU A 556 3.94 -30.17 7.28
N LEU A 557 4.34 -29.31 6.34
CA LEU A 557 3.57 -28.09 6.03
C LEU A 557 2.19 -28.42 5.46
N THR A 558 2.10 -29.44 4.61
CA THR A 558 0.82 -29.91 4.04
C THR A 558 -0.10 -30.46 5.12
N ASP A 559 0.44 -31.24 6.07
CA ASP A 559 -0.33 -31.76 7.19
C ASP A 559 -0.86 -30.63 8.10
N LYS A 560 -0.04 -29.61 8.37
CA LYS A 560 -0.46 -28.39 9.10
C LYS A 560 -1.55 -27.65 8.34
N ALA A 561 -1.41 -27.47 7.03
CA ALA A 561 -2.42 -26.81 6.21
C ALA A 561 -3.76 -27.54 6.26
N ASN A 562 -3.74 -28.88 6.20
CA ASN A 562 -4.94 -29.69 6.32
C ASN A 562 -5.55 -29.64 7.73
N ALA A 563 -4.74 -29.58 8.79
CA ALA A 563 -5.23 -29.42 10.16
C ALA A 563 -5.95 -28.07 10.35
N ILE A 564 -5.40 -26.97 9.85
CA ILE A 564 -6.05 -25.64 9.83
C ILE A 564 -7.39 -25.74 9.09
N ARG A 565 -7.43 -26.39 7.93
CA ARG A 565 -8.65 -26.54 7.13
C ARG A 565 -9.73 -27.33 7.86
N GLN A 566 -9.35 -28.40 8.59
CA GLN A 566 -10.28 -29.23 9.36
C GLN A 566 -10.85 -28.49 10.57
N ALA A 567 -10.05 -27.66 11.24
CA ALA A 567 -10.49 -26.90 12.40
C ALA A 567 -11.54 -25.80 12.06
N ARG A 568 -11.67 -25.47 10.77
CA ARG A 568 -12.59 -24.43 10.25
C ARG A 568 -13.87 -24.98 9.63
N ARG A 569 -13.94 -26.29 9.38
CA ARG A 569 -15.16 -26.98 8.92
C ARG A 569 -16.05 -27.35 10.10
#